data_8c80f752fb301ab5ab4255b9d4b09bc3
#
_entry.id   8c80f752fb301ab5ab4255b9d4b09bc3
#
_cell.length_a   1.000
_cell.length_b   1.000
_cell.length_c   1.000
_cell.angle_alpha   90.00
_cell.angle_beta   90.00
_cell.angle_gamma   90.00
#
_symmetry.space_group_name_H-M   'P 1'
#
loop_
_entity.id
_entity.type
_entity.pdbx_description
1 polymer ?
#
loop_
_entity_poly.entity_id
_entity_poly.type
_entity_poly.pdbx_seq_one_letter_code
_entity_poly.pdbx_strand_id
1 'polypeptide(L)'
;MKYLSQTAFRAGAVGVAILAANAAFSQDKSVTIGLTSDPSHLYPLAGEELSSNIMYYHLYDPLVKRSGDLSFGPGLAESWENVDDVTWRFKLREGVTFHNGNAFTAADVVYTVNKARESIRPGLVANIAEITAIDDLTVEFKTPKPYAVLPNDLAELLILDEEYTSATGDEQMDLKPMGTGPYMLGEWVKEEKLTLKAFDAYWAGAAKIKNVTFRPITNPATRTAALLTGEVDVIQDLAVRDVDRVKRDDMFNVITRPSLLNVVLAMDMRENSPTIEGKNPMTDQRVRQAIAQAVDVQAINKIVMNGLATPSDQFVPASHNGYVDSLSFRDMYPLDVEKAKALMAEAGYADGFTMTLDATNNRYVNDAQIAQALASMLAKIGVTLELNIMPKSNFWGYIRVPTENSSFIMSGWDVPAGDAGSMYGALFYTRGVKDGYGQVNRGSYSNPEMDALIDKADATPSIDERDGYLQDATKILMADIPMIPVHYEQDIYAARKGVTLEPRVDKFLWAYDMDAE
;
A
#
# COMPACT_ATOMS: atom_id res chain seq x y z
N MET A 1 -33.55 86.23 -54.72
CA MET A 1 -34.93 85.73 -54.92
C MET A 1 -34.99 84.26 -54.53
N LYS A 2 -35.95 83.93 -53.73
CA LYS A 2 -36.46 82.58 -53.35
C LYS A 2 -35.78 81.82 -52.21
N TYR A 3 -36.53 81.76 -51.17
CA TYR A 3 -36.46 80.95 -49.95
C TYR A 3 -36.41 79.45 -50.23
N LEU A 4 -35.63 78.73 -49.44
CA LEU A 4 -35.83 77.32 -49.23
C LEU A 4 -35.76 76.98 -47.71
N SER A 5 -36.86 76.42 -47.25
CA SER A 5 -37.11 76.00 -45.86
C SER A 5 -36.30 74.77 -45.45
N GLN A 6 -35.73 74.82 -44.25
CA GLN A 6 -35.12 73.67 -43.61
C GLN A 6 -36.18 72.86 -42.85
N THR A 7 -36.33 71.62 -43.22
CA THR A 7 -37.08 70.63 -42.44
C THR A 7 -36.10 69.73 -41.66
N ALA A 8 -36.12 69.85 -40.36
CA ALA A 8 -35.27 69.00 -39.45
C ALA A 8 -35.89 67.61 -39.29
N PHE A 9 -35.14 66.60 -39.67
CA PHE A 9 -35.42 65.18 -39.31
C PHE A 9 -34.73 64.82 -37.97
N ARG A 10 -35.53 64.54 -36.96
CA ARG A 10 -35.05 63.93 -35.73
C ARG A 10 -34.95 62.42 -35.95
N ALA A 11 -33.72 61.87 -36.00
CA ALA A 11 -33.46 60.45 -35.95
C ALA A 11 -33.34 60.01 -34.48
N GLY A 12 -34.29 59.21 -34.00
CA GLY A 12 -34.21 58.55 -32.70
C GLY A 12 -33.28 57.34 -32.78
N ALA A 13 -32.18 57.36 -32.05
CA ALA A 13 -31.31 56.22 -31.90
C ALA A 13 -31.91 55.26 -30.83
N VAL A 14 -32.45 54.13 -31.27
CA VAL A 14 -32.79 52.99 -30.37
C VAL A 14 -31.51 52.19 -30.11
N GLY A 15 -30.94 52.38 -28.93
CA GLY A 15 -29.81 51.58 -28.46
C GLY A 15 -30.28 50.19 -28.07
N VAL A 16 -29.98 49.17 -28.87
CA VAL A 16 -30.12 47.77 -28.51
C VAL A 16 -28.90 47.41 -27.65
N ALA A 17 -29.10 47.35 -26.33
CA ALA A 17 -28.10 46.76 -25.40
C ALA A 17 -28.10 45.25 -25.58
N ILE A 18 -27.12 44.71 -26.30
CA ILE A 18 -26.83 43.29 -26.35
C ILE A 18 -26.15 42.95 -25.02
N LEU A 19 -26.90 42.41 -24.08
CA LEU A 19 -26.35 41.71 -22.94
C LEU A 19 -25.70 40.41 -23.44
N ALA A 20 -24.40 40.45 -23.70
CA ALA A 20 -23.59 39.25 -23.87
C ALA A 20 -23.50 38.58 -22.49
N ALA A 21 -24.39 37.63 -22.24
CA ALA A 21 -24.20 36.69 -21.16
C ALA A 21 -22.94 35.85 -21.51
N ASN A 22 -21.80 36.23 -20.95
CA ASN A 22 -20.65 35.32 -20.86
C ASN A 22 -21.08 34.14 -20.02
N ALA A 23 -21.66 33.11 -20.64
CA ALA A 23 -21.61 31.77 -20.08
C ALA A 23 -20.12 31.40 -20.04
N ALA A 24 -19.50 31.60 -18.89
CA ALA A 24 -18.21 30.97 -18.62
C ALA A 24 -18.47 29.47 -18.73
N PHE A 25 -18.16 28.86 -19.87
CA PHE A 25 -18.00 27.42 -19.97
C PHE A 25 -16.87 27.10 -19.01
N SER A 26 -17.22 26.57 -17.84
CA SER A 26 -16.24 25.91 -16.97
C SER A 26 -15.60 24.85 -17.85
N GLN A 27 -14.35 25.05 -18.23
CA GLN A 27 -13.61 24.02 -18.95
C GLN A 27 -13.53 22.81 -18.04
N ASP A 28 -13.94 21.65 -18.53
CA ASP A 28 -13.87 20.41 -17.77
C ASP A 28 -12.43 20.20 -17.29
N LYS A 29 -12.26 20.11 -15.97
CA LYS A 29 -10.95 19.85 -15.37
C LYS A 29 -10.40 18.52 -15.84
N SER A 30 -9.14 18.50 -16.23
CA SER A 30 -8.44 17.31 -16.69
C SER A 30 -7.07 17.17 -16.04
N VAL A 31 -6.60 15.93 -15.90
CA VAL A 31 -5.26 15.62 -15.40
C VAL A 31 -4.64 14.49 -16.21
N THR A 32 -3.34 14.63 -16.49
CA THR A 32 -2.53 13.56 -17.11
C THR A 32 -1.53 13.02 -16.09
N ILE A 33 -1.57 11.72 -15.85
CA ILE A 33 -0.81 11.03 -14.81
C ILE A 33 0.18 10.06 -15.45
N GLY A 34 1.47 10.22 -15.15
CA GLY A 34 2.54 9.31 -15.56
C GLY A 34 2.66 8.14 -14.59
N LEU A 35 2.29 6.93 -15.02
CA LEU A 35 2.43 5.68 -14.26
C LEU A 35 3.78 4.99 -14.53
N THR A 36 4.17 4.11 -13.62
CA THR A 36 5.40 3.29 -13.76
C THR A 36 5.25 2.12 -14.72
N SER A 37 4.02 1.67 -14.98
CA SER A 37 3.69 0.60 -15.94
C SER A 37 2.27 0.77 -16.46
N ASP A 38 1.99 0.14 -17.60
CA ASP A 38 0.61 -0.02 -18.09
C ASP A 38 -0.13 -1.03 -17.21
N PRO A 39 -1.44 -0.86 -16.95
CA PRO A 39 -2.22 -1.92 -16.33
C PRO A 39 -2.25 -3.16 -17.23
N SER A 40 -2.10 -4.34 -16.63
CA SER A 40 -2.23 -5.60 -17.39
C SER A 40 -3.70 -5.91 -17.65
N HIS A 41 -4.55 -5.57 -16.67
CA HIS A 41 -5.98 -5.86 -16.66
C HIS A 41 -6.81 -4.69 -16.15
N LEU A 42 -8.07 -4.61 -16.61
CA LEU A 42 -9.14 -3.75 -16.08
C LEU A 42 -10.25 -4.56 -15.40
N TYR A 43 -10.15 -5.88 -15.44
CA TYR A 43 -11.02 -6.82 -14.73
C TYR A 43 -10.41 -7.19 -13.37
N PRO A 44 -11.06 -6.85 -12.22
CA PRO A 44 -10.42 -6.92 -10.90
C PRO A 44 -10.11 -8.33 -10.40
N LEU A 45 -10.67 -9.35 -11.03
CA LEU A 45 -10.37 -10.74 -10.72
C LEU A 45 -9.26 -11.36 -11.59
N ALA A 46 -8.66 -10.59 -12.52
CA ALA A 46 -7.65 -11.08 -13.45
C ALA A 46 -6.21 -10.75 -13.07
N GLY A 47 -5.96 -9.87 -12.10
CA GLY A 47 -4.61 -9.47 -11.68
C GLY A 47 -4.60 -8.66 -10.39
N GLU A 48 -3.40 -8.42 -9.84
CA GLU A 48 -3.23 -7.70 -8.56
C GLU A 48 -2.04 -6.72 -8.57
N GLU A 49 -1.45 -6.44 -9.73
CA GLU A 49 -0.36 -5.47 -9.83
C GLU A 49 -0.86 -4.02 -9.60
N LEU A 50 0.03 -3.16 -9.09
CA LEU A 50 -0.30 -1.80 -8.66
C LEU A 50 -1.03 -0.97 -9.72
N SER A 51 -0.57 -1.02 -10.99
CA SER A 51 -1.18 -0.23 -12.08
C SER A 51 -2.62 -0.66 -12.36
N SER A 52 -2.89 -1.98 -12.35
CA SER A 52 -4.25 -2.51 -12.50
C SER A 52 -5.12 -2.16 -11.30
N ASN A 53 -4.61 -2.29 -10.07
CA ASN A 53 -5.34 -1.91 -8.87
C ASN A 53 -5.72 -0.42 -8.88
N ILE A 54 -4.82 0.47 -9.32
CA ILE A 54 -5.16 1.90 -9.50
C ILE A 54 -6.37 2.04 -10.41
N MET A 55 -6.41 1.34 -11.56
CA MET A 55 -7.56 1.41 -12.48
C MET A 55 -8.82 0.80 -11.87
N TYR A 56 -8.69 -0.32 -11.16
CA TYR A 56 -9.84 -1.00 -10.55
C TYR A 56 -10.61 -0.07 -9.62
N TYR A 57 -9.93 0.66 -8.72
CA TYR A 57 -10.59 1.60 -7.78
C TYR A 57 -11.16 2.86 -8.45
N HIS A 58 -10.78 3.17 -9.70
CA HIS A 58 -11.46 4.20 -10.48
C HIS A 58 -12.76 3.69 -11.10
N LEU A 59 -12.82 2.41 -11.46
CA LEU A 59 -13.91 1.80 -12.23
C LEU A 59 -14.94 1.08 -11.36
N TYR A 60 -14.55 0.58 -10.20
CA TYR A 60 -15.36 -0.25 -9.32
C TYR A 60 -15.30 0.25 -7.88
N ASP A 61 -16.27 -0.12 -7.05
CA ASP A 61 -16.23 0.09 -5.60
C ASP A 61 -16.29 -1.25 -4.84
N PRO A 62 -15.69 -1.30 -3.64
CA PRO A 62 -15.84 -2.40 -2.68
C PRO A 62 -17.02 -2.16 -1.73
N LEU A 63 -17.39 -3.18 -0.94
CA LEU A 63 -18.37 -3.03 0.14
C LEU A 63 -17.85 -2.11 1.24
N VAL A 64 -16.59 -2.25 1.60
CA VAL A 64 -15.89 -1.45 2.60
C VAL A 64 -14.81 -0.62 1.91
N LYS A 65 -14.81 0.68 2.10
CA LYS A 65 -13.78 1.57 1.54
C LYS A 65 -12.55 1.61 2.42
N ARG A 66 -11.39 1.64 1.79
CA ARG A 66 -10.11 1.92 2.43
C ARG A 66 -9.67 3.35 2.10
N SER A 67 -9.54 4.18 3.14
CA SER A 67 -9.08 5.56 3.02
C SER A 67 -7.58 5.63 2.69
N GLY A 68 -7.08 6.83 2.37
CA GLY A 68 -5.67 7.03 2.03
C GLY A 68 -4.68 6.76 3.16
N ASP A 69 -5.14 6.71 4.41
CA ASP A 69 -4.39 6.34 5.62
C ASP A 69 -4.60 4.88 6.04
N LEU A 70 -5.31 4.10 5.23
CA LEU A 70 -5.74 2.71 5.45
C LEU A 70 -6.84 2.52 6.52
N SER A 71 -7.47 3.57 7.01
CA SER A 71 -8.68 3.40 7.79
C SER A 71 -9.81 2.82 6.92
N PHE A 72 -10.66 1.99 7.52
CA PHE A 72 -11.79 1.35 6.85
C PHE A 72 -13.09 2.07 7.18
N GLY A 73 -13.95 2.20 6.19
CA GLY A 73 -15.23 2.88 6.33
C GLY A 73 -16.28 2.41 5.32
N PRO A 74 -17.50 2.96 5.39
CA PRO A 74 -18.58 2.62 4.48
C PRO A 74 -18.22 2.85 3.00
N GLY A 75 -18.44 1.81 2.17
CA GLY A 75 -18.39 1.85 0.73
C GLY A 75 -19.77 1.58 0.15
N LEU A 76 -19.93 0.52 -0.64
CA LEU A 76 -21.23 0.03 -1.11
C LEU A 76 -22.06 -0.56 0.04
N ALA A 77 -21.45 -0.94 1.17
CA ALA A 77 -22.16 -1.18 2.42
C ALA A 77 -22.18 0.10 3.25
N GLU A 78 -23.34 0.46 3.83
CA GLU A 78 -23.51 1.58 4.76
C GLU A 78 -23.06 1.22 6.17
N SER A 79 -23.23 -0.05 6.56
CA SER A 79 -22.88 -0.56 7.89
C SER A 79 -22.74 -2.08 7.85
N TRP A 80 -22.09 -2.61 8.88
CA TRP A 80 -21.95 -4.05 9.13
C TRP A 80 -21.91 -4.35 10.61
N GLU A 81 -22.30 -5.57 10.97
CA GLU A 81 -22.30 -6.07 12.33
C GLU A 81 -21.98 -7.56 12.39
N ASN A 82 -21.40 -8.02 13.50
CA ASN A 82 -21.37 -9.43 13.84
C ASN A 82 -22.74 -9.85 14.38
N VAL A 83 -23.37 -10.84 13.75
CA VAL A 83 -24.62 -11.45 14.22
C VAL A 83 -24.30 -12.52 15.27
N ASP A 84 -23.22 -13.24 15.04
CA ASP A 84 -22.60 -14.21 15.95
C ASP A 84 -21.10 -14.34 15.62
N ASP A 85 -20.40 -15.25 16.29
CA ASP A 85 -18.94 -15.40 16.18
C ASP A 85 -18.43 -15.62 14.74
N VAL A 86 -19.26 -16.14 13.86
CA VAL A 86 -18.89 -16.52 12.48
C VAL A 86 -19.81 -15.90 11.41
N THR A 87 -20.79 -15.11 11.81
CA THR A 87 -21.76 -14.50 10.89
C THR A 87 -21.67 -12.98 10.90
N TRP A 88 -21.41 -12.40 9.75
CA TRP A 88 -21.41 -10.97 9.52
C TRP A 88 -22.60 -10.60 8.65
N ARG A 89 -23.33 -9.53 9.01
CA ARG A 89 -24.41 -8.95 8.21
C ARG A 89 -24.00 -7.57 7.73
N PHE A 90 -24.18 -7.32 6.43
CA PHE A 90 -23.90 -6.04 5.78
C PHE A 90 -25.19 -5.46 5.23
N LYS A 91 -25.43 -4.17 5.54
CA LYS A 91 -26.50 -3.38 4.95
C LYS A 91 -25.93 -2.61 3.77
N LEU A 92 -26.49 -2.84 2.58
CA LEU A 92 -26.06 -2.23 1.33
C LEU A 92 -26.69 -0.85 1.14
N ARG A 93 -26.00 -0.01 0.37
CA ARG A 93 -26.41 1.35 0.04
C ARG A 93 -27.53 1.34 -1.00
N GLU A 94 -28.62 2.05 -0.72
CA GLU A 94 -29.74 2.20 -1.63
C GLU A 94 -29.42 3.21 -2.75
N GLY A 95 -29.96 2.98 -3.95
CA GLY A 95 -29.89 3.90 -5.09
C GLY A 95 -28.56 3.95 -5.82
N VAL A 96 -27.63 3.03 -5.55
CA VAL A 96 -26.39 2.89 -6.33
C VAL A 96 -26.70 2.26 -7.68
N THR A 97 -26.05 2.78 -8.73
CA THR A 97 -26.15 2.21 -10.09
C THR A 97 -24.76 1.90 -10.64
N PHE A 98 -24.68 0.86 -11.43
CA PHE A 98 -23.52 0.62 -12.29
C PHE A 98 -23.45 1.63 -13.45
N HIS A 99 -22.34 1.70 -14.14
CA HIS A 99 -22.11 2.62 -15.25
C HIS A 99 -23.11 2.46 -16.42
N ASN A 100 -23.73 1.28 -16.58
CA ASN A 100 -24.78 1.00 -17.57
C ASN A 100 -26.19 1.38 -17.09
N GLY A 101 -26.35 1.77 -15.82
CA GLY A 101 -27.62 2.12 -15.19
C GLY A 101 -28.32 0.97 -14.47
N ASN A 102 -27.77 -0.25 -14.47
CA ASN A 102 -28.27 -1.36 -13.65
C ASN A 102 -28.21 -0.99 -12.17
N ALA A 103 -29.20 -1.41 -11.38
CA ALA A 103 -29.20 -1.19 -9.94
C ALA A 103 -28.24 -2.16 -9.25
N PHE A 104 -27.45 -1.65 -8.29
CA PHE A 104 -26.63 -2.49 -7.41
C PHE A 104 -27.49 -3.13 -6.33
N THR A 105 -27.34 -4.45 -6.13
CA THR A 105 -28.10 -5.25 -5.17
C THR A 105 -27.23 -6.31 -4.49
N ALA A 106 -27.81 -7.01 -3.51
CA ALA A 106 -27.17 -8.15 -2.84
C ALA A 106 -26.84 -9.31 -3.80
N ALA A 107 -27.57 -9.46 -4.92
CA ALA A 107 -27.28 -10.47 -5.93
C ALA A 107 -25.89 -10.26 -6.56
N ASP A 108 -25.50 -9.01 -6.84
CA ASP A 108 -24.18 -8.66 -7.38
C ASP A 108 -23.04 -9.03 -6.41
N VAL A 109 -23.28 -8.86 -5.10
CA VAL A 109 -22.32 -9.25 -4.07
C VAL A 109 -22.14 -10.76 -4.02
N VAL A 110 -23.24 -11.51 -4.00
CA VAL A 110 -23.23 -12.99 -4.03
C VAL A 110 -22.53 -13.50 -5.29
N TYR A 111 -22.88 -12.92 -6.43
CA TYR A 111 -22.23 -13.25 -7.71
C TYR A 111 -20.73 -13.01 -7.66
N THR A 112 -20.30 -11.82 -7.19
CA THR A 112 -18.89 -11.43 -7.13
C THR A 112 -18.07 -12.38 -6.26
N VAL A 113 -18.57 -12.75 -5.06
CA VAL A 113 -17.89 -13.71 -4.18
C VAL A 113 -17.75 -15.08 -4.85
N ASN A 114 -18.80 -15.59 -5.48
CA ASN A 114 -18.75 -16.88 -6.17
C ASN A 114 -17.79 -16.83 -7.37
N LYS A 115 -17.80 -15.73 -8.12
CA LYS A 115 -16.88 -15.51 -9.24
C LYS A 115 -15.42 -15.43 -8.78
N ALA A 116 -15.15 -14.77 -7.66
CA ALA A 116 -13.82 -14.68 -7.08
C ALA A 116 -13.26 -16.05 -6.67
N ARG A 117 -14.11 -16.98 -6.17
CA ARG A 117 -13.70 -18.37 -5.85
C ARG A 117 -13.17 -19.13 -7.06
N GLU A 118 -13.70 -18.84 -8.25
CA GLU A 118 -13.36 -19.50 -9.51
C GLU A 118 -12.24 -18.77 -10.27
N SER A 119 -11.81 -17.59 -9.80
CA SER A 119 -10.82 -16.73 -10.45
C SER A 119 -9.38 -17.12 -10.10
N ILE A 120 -8.41 -16.37 -10.65
CA ILE A 120 -7.00 -16.49 -10.24
C ILE A 120 -6.72 -15.87 -8.87
N ARG A 121 -7.71 -15.21 -8.23
CA ARG A 121 -7.61 -14.54 -6.93
C ARG A 121 -8.56 -15.13 -5.87
N PRO A 122 -8.63 -16.45 -5.68
CA PRO A 122 -9.54 -17.06 -4.72
C PRO A 122 -9.22 -16.66 -3.28
N GLY A 123 -7.99 -16.16 -3.02
CA GLY A 123 -7.56 -15.64 -1.72
C GLY A 123 -8.41 -14.50 -1.19
N LEU A 124 -9.00 -13.66 -2.05
CA LEU A 124 -9.88 -12.56 -1.66
C LEU A 124 -11.09 -13.00 -0.85
N VAL A 125 -11.54 -14.23 -1.03
CA VAL A 125 -12.76 -14.79 -0.42
C VAL A 125 -12.48 -16.09 0.35
N ALA A 126 -11.21 -16.40 0.63
CA ALA A 126 -10.81 -17.65 1.29
C ALA A 126 -11.43 -17.80 2.70
N ASN A 127 -11.68 -16.70 3.37
CA ASN A 127 -12.30 -16.65 4.71
C ASN A 127 -13.84 -16.59 4.67
N ILE A 128 -14.47 -16.73 3.50
CA ILE A 128 -15.92 -16.76 3.33
C ILE A 128 -16.36 -18.20 3.04
N ALA A 129 -16.99 -18.86 4.02
CA ALA A 129 -17.54 -20.20 3.84
C ALA A 129 -18.85 -20.16 3.06
N GLU A 130 -19.76 -19.25 3.41
CA GLU A 130 -21.07 -19.09 2.80
C GLU A 130 -21.40 -17.61 2.65
N ILE A 131 -22.17 -17.28 1.61
CA ILE A 131 -22.74 -15.95 1.40
C ILE A 131 -24.21 -16.09 0.99
N THR A 132 -25.09 -15.26 1.57
CA THR A 132 -26.52 -15.31 1.33
C THR A 132 -27.09 -13.90 1.20
N ALA A 133 -27.84 -13.64 0.13
CA ALA A 133 -28.71 -12.47 0.03
C ALA A 133 -29.95 -12.68 0.90
N ILE A 134 -30.16 -11.85 1.90
CA ILE A 134 -31.34 -11.88 2.78
C ILE A 134 -32.52 -11.16 2.11
N ASP A 135 -32.20 -10.03 1.50
CA ASP A 135 -33.07 -9.21 0.65
C ASP A 135 -32.19 -8.43 -0.35
N ASP A 136 -32.78 -7.54 -1.15
CA ASP A 136 -32.05 -6.78 -2.18
C ASP A 136 -30.92 -5.88 -1.62
N LEU A 137 -31.02 -5.49 -0.34
CA LEU A 137 -30.07 -4.56 0.30
C LEU A 137 -29.42 -5.14 1.56
N THR A 138 -29.51 -6.45 1.79
CA THR A 138 -28.91 -7.10 2.96
C THR A 138 -28.23 -8.40 2.56
N VAL A 139 -26.95 -8.55 2.92
CA VAL A 139 -26.18 -9.76 2.66
C VAL A 139 -25.54 -10.28 3.94
N GLU A 140 -25.54 -11.58 4.14
CA GLU A 140 -24.84 -12.27 5.22
C GLU A 140 -23.68 -13.09 4.69
N PHE A 141 -22.54 -12.95 5.39
CA PHE A 141 -21.33 -13.74 5.19
C PHE A 141 -21.11 -14.65 6.39
N LYS A 142 -20.83 -15.92 6.14
CA LYS A 142 -20.34 -16.83 7.19
C LYS A 142 -18.89 -17.16 6.97
N THR A 143 -18.11 -17.09 8.03
CA THR A 143 -16.70 -17.49 8.05
C THR A 143 -16.56 -18.90 8.63
N PRO A 144 -15.51 -19.68 8.27
CA PRO A 144 -15.32 -21.03 8.78
C PRO A 144 -14.93 -21.09 10.27
N LYS A 145 -14.48 -19.97 10.81
CA LYS A 145 -14.09 -19.73 12.21
C LYS A 145 -14.29 -18.25 12.53
N PRO A 146 -14.27 -17.83 13.81
CA PRO A 146 -14.28 -16.39 14.16
C PRO A 146 -13.23 -15.63 13.35
N TYR A 147 -13.62 -14.49 12.75
CA TYR A 147 -12.74 -13.72 11.87
C TYR A 147 -13.08 -12.24 11.91
N ALA A 148 -12.36 -11.50 12.77
CA ALA A 148 -12.65 -10.09 13.07
C ALA A 148 -12.37 -9.14 11.89
N VAL A 149 -11.46 -9.49 10.99
CA VAL A 149 -10.98 -8.63 9.90
C VAL A 149 -11.67 -8.88 8.56
N LEU A 150 -12.80 -9.58 8.53
CA LEU A 150 -13.57 -9.78 7.29
C LEU A 150 -13.91 -8.46 6.59
N PRO A 151 -14.33 -7.37 7.29
CA PRO A 151 -14.58 -6.09 6.62
C PRO A 151 -13.34 -5.53 5.91
N ASN A 152 -12.13 -5.77 6.44
CA ASN A 152 -10.89 -5.32 5.83
C ASN A 152 -10.61 -6.08 4.52
N ASP A 153 -10.82 -7.41 4.50
CA ASP A 153 -10.67 -8.24 3.28
C ASP A 153 -11.65 -7.78 2.20
N LEU A 154 -12.89 -7.44 2.59
CA LEU A 154 -13.93 -6.97 1.66
C LEU A 154 -13.63 -5.59 1.05
N ALA A 155 -12.61 -4.87 1.55
CA ALA A 155 -12.13 -3.64 0.92
C ALA A 155 -11.29 -3.90 -0.35
N GLU A 156 -10.85 -5.14 -0.57
CA GLU A 156 -10.14 -5.55 -1.79
C GLU A 156 -11.06 -6.27 -2.80
N LEU A 157 -12.26 -6.65 -2.38
CA LEU A 157 -13.24 -7.29 -3.24
C LEU A 157 -14.14 -6.24 -3.92
N LEU A 158 -13.82 -5.93 -5.17
CA LEU A 158 -14.53 -4.95 -6.00
C LEU A 158 -15.75 -5.61 -6.65
N ILE A 159 -16.91 -4.96 -6.54
CA ILE A 159 -18.20 -5.58 -6.91
C ILE A 159 -18.44 -5.48 -8.40
N LEU A 160 -18.89 -6.59 -8.97
CA LEU A 160 -19.23 -6.79 -10.38
C LEU A 160 -20.75 -6.71 -10.57
N ASP A 161 -21.18 -6.18 -11.70
CA ASP A 161 -22.57 -6.27 -12.19
C ASP A 161 -22.84 -7.71 -12.67
N GLU A 162 -23.70 -8.45 -11.98
CA GLU A 162 -24.03 -9.85 -12.28
C GLU A 162 -24.57 -10.01 -13.71
N GLU A 163 -25.61 -9.22 -14.05
CA GLU A 163 -26.28 -9.31 -15.35
C GLU A 163 -25.31 -9.02 -16.49
N TYR A 164 -24.55 -7.94 -16.37
CA TYR A 164 -23.60 -7.53 -17.39
C TYR A 164 -22.43 -8.50 -17.54
N THR A 165 -21.80 -8.90 -16.43
CA THR A 165 -20.63 -9.77 -16.46
C THR A 165 -20.97 -11.16 -16.98
N SER A 166 -22.13 -11.70 -16.58
CA SER A 166 -22.64 -12.99 -17.07
C SER A 166 -22.92 -12.98 -18.57
N ALA A 167 -23.46 -11.87 -19.09
CA ALA A 167 -23.76 -11.71 -20.50
C ALA A 167 -22.50 -11.43 -21.35
N THR A 168 -21.51 -10.71 -20.80
CA THR A 168 -20.31 -10.24 -21.53
C THR A 168 -19.22 -11.31 -21.55
N GLY A 169 -19.03 -12.04 -20.44
CA GLY A 169 -17.96 -13.00 -20.21
C GLY A 169 -16.63 -12.35 -19.84
N ASP A 170 -15.82 -13.07 -19.06
CA ASP A 170 -14.59 -12.56 -18.42
C ASP A 170 -13.56 -12.01 -19.41
N GLU A 171 -13.42 -12.65 -20.57
CA GLU A 171 -12.44 -12.26 -21.60
C GLU A 171 -12.68 -10.86 -22.17
N GLN A 172 -13.92 -10.36 -22.08
CA GLN A 172 -14.29 -9.02 -22.58
C GLN A 172 -14.24 -7.94 -21.51
N MET A 173 -14.13 -8.33 -20.23
CA MET A 173 -14.18 -7.37 -19.11
C MET A 173 -13.01 -6.39 -19.09
N ASP A 174 -11.86 -6.79 -19.62
CA ASP A 174 -10.72 -5.85 -19.81
C ASP A 174 -10.99 -4.75 -20.83
N LEU A 175 -11.82 -5.04 -21.83
CA LEU A 175 -12.15 -4.07 -22.90
C LEU A 175 -13.39 -3.26 -22.57
N LYS A 176 -14.26 -3.78 -21.72
CA LYS A 176 -15.55 -3.20 -21.36
C LYS A 176 -15.81 -3.34 -19.85
N PRO A 177 -14.93 -2.75 -19.02
CA PRO A 177 -15.12 -2.80 -17.57
C PRO A 177 -16.45 -2.13 -17.19
N MET A 178 -17.17 -2.75 -16.25
CA MET A 178 -18.46 -2.28 -15.79
C MET A 178 -18.52 -2.34 -14.27
N GLY A 179 -18.55 -1.19 -13.62
CA GLY A 179 -18.57 -1.08 -12.18
C GLY A 179 -19.42 0.09 -11.71
N THR A 180 -19.31 0.40 -10.43
CA THR A 180 -20.02 1.50 -9.75
C THR A 180 -19.13 2.69 -9.46
N GLY A 181 -17.84 2.63 -9.83
CA GLY A 181 -16.81 3.58 -9.47
C GLY A 181 -16.99 4.99 -10.01
N PRO A 182 -16.18 5.96 -9.55
CA PRO A 182 -16.32 7.38 -9.91
C PRO A 182 -15.99 7.70 -11.37
N TYR A 183 -15.42 6.76 -12.11
CA TYR A 183 -15.04 6.96 -13.52
C TYR A 183 -15.46 5.76 -14.37
N MET A 184 -15.67 6.03 -15.65
CA MET A 184 -15.90 5.08 -16.71
C MET A 184 -14.69 5.04 -17.65
N LEU A 185 -14.41 3.88 -18.26
CA LEU A 185 -13.38 3.77 -19.30
C LEU A 185 -13.76 4.60 -20.52
N GLY A 186 -12.84 5.46 -20.96
CA GLY A 186 -12.94 6.15 -22.24
C GLY A 186 -12.28 5.33 -23.35
N GLU A 187 -10.96 5.21 -23.31
CA GLU A 187 -10.14 4.47 -24.28
C GLU A 187 -8.93 3.86 -23.58
N TRP A 188 -8.54 2.67 -23.95
CA TRP A 188 -7.26 2.05 -23.55
C TRP A 188 -6.47 1.60 -24.78
N VAL A 189 -5.36 2.26 -25.01
CA VAL A 189 -4.34 1.88 -26.01
C VAL A 189 -3.14 1.38 -25.24
N LYS A 190 -2.94 0.05 -25.22
CA LYS A 190 -1.89 -0.62 -24.43
C LYS A 190 -0.53 0.04 -24.67
N GLU A 191 0.21 0.25 -23.58
CA GLU A 191 1.54 0.87 -23.51
C GLU A 191 1.60 2.34 -24.00
N GLU A 192 0.48 2.95 -24.33
CA GLU A 192 0.41 4.34 -24.80
C GLU A 192 -0.38 5.23 -23.84
N LYS A 193 -1.67 4.93 -23.63
CA LYS A 193 -2.56 5.71 -22.78
C LYS A 193 -3.80 4.93 -22.37
N LEU A 194 -4.33 5.30 -21.22
CA LEU A 194 -5.66 4.94 -20.77
C LEU A 194 -6.40 6.22 -20.36
N THR A 195 -7.62 6.42 -20.86
CA THR A 195 -8.44 7.59 -20.53
C THR A 195 -9.68 7.18 -19.75
N LEU A 196 -10.01 7.98 -18.75
CA LEU A 196 -11.22 7.84 -17.95
C LEU A 196 -12.06 9.11 -18.04
N LYS A 197 -13.40 8.94 -17.97
CA LYS A 197 -14.38 10.02 -17.86
C LYS A 197 -15.14 9.90 -16.55
N ALA A 198 -15.36 11.02 -15.87
CA ALA A 198 -16.14 11.02 -14.64
C ALA A 198 -17.54 10.47 -14.86
N PHE A 199 -18.00 9.65 -13.93
CA PHE A 199 -19.36 9.17 -13.84
C PHE A 199 -20.18 10.16 -13.00
N ASP A 200 -20.99 11.00 -13.67
CA ASP A 200 -21.70 12.10 -12.99
C ASP A 200 -22.76 11.59 -11.99
N ALA A 201 -23.27 10.38 -12.18
CA ALA A 201 -24.21 9.72 -11.27
C ALA A 201 -23.53 8.93 -10.15
N TYR A 202 -22.22 9.12 -9.92
CA TYR A 202 -21.51 8.42 -8.86
C TYR A 202 -22.15 8.65 -7.50
N TRP A 203 -22.40 7.59 -6.76
CA TRP A 203 -23.16 7.60 -5.50
C TRP A 203 -22.52 8.48 -4.39
N ALA A 204 -21.20 8.64 -4.38
CA ALA A 204 -20.48 9.49 -3.41
C ALA A 204 -20.29 10.94 -3.92
N GLY A 205 -20.91 11.31 -5.03
CA GLY A 205 -20.82 12.63 -5.67
C GLY A 205 -19.91 12.65 -6.88
N ALA A 206 -20.14 13.59 -7.79
CA ALA A 206 -19.39 13.69 -9.03
C ALA A 206 -17.92 14.07 -8.78
N ALA A 207 -16.99 13.42 -9.50
CA ALA A 207 -15.58 13.75 -9.47
C ALA A 207 -15.31 15.19 -9.94
N LYS A 208 -14.37 15.88 -9.30
CA LYS A 208 -13.92 17.23 -9.69
C LYS A 208 -13.19 17.21 -11.02
N ILE A 209 -12.29 16.25 -11.21
CA ILE A 209 -11.57 16.00 -12.47
C ILE A 209 -12.50 15.23 -13.40
N LYS A 210 -12.87 15.82 -14.53
CA LYS A 210 -13.81 15.20 -15.47
C LYS A 210 -13.16 14.24 -16.45
N ASN A 211 -11.89 14.47 -16.78
CA ASN A 211 -11.15 13.64 -17.71
C ASN A 211 -9.78 13.32 -17.13
N VAL A 212 -9.45 12.04 -17.02
CA VAL A 212 -8.16 11.56 -16.55
C VAL A 212 -7.47 10.80 -17.67
N THR A 213 -6.20 11.11 -17.90
CA THR A 213 -5.35 10.35 -18.83
C THR A 213 -4.20 9.73 -18.06
N PHE A 214 -4.06 8.42 -18.09
CA PHE A 214 -2.90 7.70 -17.59
C PHE A 214 -1.95 7.39 -18.74
N ARG A 215 -0.66 7.67 -18.54
CA ARG A 215 0.41 7.35 -19.48
C ARG A 215 1.44 6.45 -18.82
N PRO A 216 1.65 5.22 -19.29
CA PRO A 216 2.70 4.36 -18.80
C PRO A 216 4.06 4.87 -19.26
N ILE A 217 4.92 5.27 -18.33
CA ILE A 217 6.31 5.73 -18.58
C ILE A 217 7.23 4.98 -17.64
N THR A 218 7.68 3.81 -18.07
CA THR A 218 8.44 2.87 -17.24
C THR A 218 9.81 3.39 -16.81
N ASN A 219 10.50 4.14 -17.68
CA ASN A 219 11.81 4.70 -17.36
C ASN A 219 11.67 5.93 -16.45
N PRO A 220 12.26 5.94 -15.23
CA PRO A 220 12.12 7.04 -14.28
C PRO A 220 12.63 8.39 -14.81
N ALA A 221 13.75 8.41 -15.56
CA ALA A 221 14.30 9.65 -16.11
C ALA A 221 13.38 10.24 -17.20
N THR A 222 12.80 9.39 -18.07
CA THR A 222 11.81 9.79 -19.07
C THR A 222 10.54 10.30 -18.40
N ARG A 223 10.10 9.65 -17.30
CA ARG A 223 8.91 10.08 -16.54
C ARG A 223 9.13 11.44 -15.87
N THR A 224 10.30 11.67 -15.27
CA THR A 224 10.68 13.00 -14.77
C THR A 224 10.72 14.06 -15.89
N ALA A 225 11.28 13.72 -17.06
CA ALA A 225 11.32 14.64 -18.20
C ALA A 225 9.91 14.99 -18.69
N ALA A 226 9.00 14.02 -18.80
CA ALA A 226 7.61 14.25 -19.20
C ALA A 226 6.87 15.21 -18.25
N LEU A 227 7.11 15.13 -16.94
CA LEU A 227 6.60 16.11 -15.97
C LEU A 227 7.18 17.51 -16.26
N LEU A 228 8.51 17.61 -16.38
CA LEU A 228 9.19 18.91 -16.57
C LEU A 228 8.85 19.60 -17.91
N THR A 229 8.45 18.83 -18.92
CA THR A 229 8.00 19.37 -20.22
C THR A 229 6.50 19.63 -20.27
N GLY A 230 5.74 19.24 -19.24
CA GLY A 230 4.27 19.39 -19.19
C GLY A 230 3.51 18.37 -20.03
N GLU A 231 4.14 17.27 -20.41
CA GLU A 231 3.45 16.12 -21.05
C GLU A 231 2.56 15.36 -20.07
N VAL A 232 2.92 15.38 -18.78
CA VAL A 232 2.11 14.87 -17.67
C VAL A 232 2.06 15.89 -16.55
N ASP A 233 0.98 15.88 -15.79
CA ASP A 233 0.76 16.79 -14.66
C ASP A 233 1.20 16.22 -13.33
N VAL A 234 1.17 14.90 -13.18
CA VAL A 234 1.52 14.15 -11.97
C VAL A 234 2.35 12.94 -12.34
N ILE A 235 3.35 12.63 -11.52
CA ILE A 235 4.09 11.36 -11.61
C ILE A 235 4.22 10.70 -10.25
N GLN A 236 4.21 9.37 -10.24
CA GLN A 236 4.62 8.55 -9.10
C GLN A 236 6.08 8.10 -9.23
N ASP A 237 6.68 7.69 -8.13
CA ASP A 237 8.05 7.17 -8.05
C ASP A 237 9.07 8.11 -8.73
N LEU A 238 9.08 9.39 -8.32
CA LEU A 238 10.15 10.31 -8.67
C LEU A 238 11.46 9.76 -8.13
N ALA A 239 12.45 9.58 -9.02
CA ALA A 239 13.75 9.06 -8.61
C ALA A 239 14.42 9.98 -7.58
N VAL A 240 15.00 9.41 -6.52
CA VAL A 240 15.67 10.15 -5.41
C VAL A 240 16.68 11.17 -5.94
N ARG A 241 17.45 10.80 -6.97
CA ARG A 241 18.45 11.68 -7.62
C ARG A 241 17.84 12.92 -8.31
N ASP A 242 16.56 12.87 -8.68
CA ASP A 242 15.89 13.95 -9.40
C ASP A 242 15.08 14.87 -8.45
N VAL A 243 14.92 14.47 -7.17
CA VAL A 243 14.12 15.21 -6.18
C VAL A 243 14.58 16.65 -6.04
N ASP A 244 15.88 16.89 -5.86
CA ASP A 244 16.42 18.24 -5.69
C ASP A 244 16.28 19.09 -6.95
N ARG A 245 16.32 18.46 -8.13
CA ARG A 245 16.12 19.14 -9.40
C ARG A 245 14.68 19.62 -9.53
N VAL A 246 13.71 18.76 -9.24
CA VAL A 246 12.28 19.09 -9.32
C VAL A 246 11.89 20.10 -8.23
N LYS A 247 12.40 19.96 -6.99
CA LYS A 247 12.14 20.91 -5.90
C LYS A 247 12.64 22.34 -6.18
N ARG A 248 13.68 22.51 -7.01
CA ARG A 248 14.21 23.84 -7.37
C ARG A 248 13.40 24.53 -8.45
N ASP A 249 12.52 23.84 -9.12
CA ASP A 249 11.64 24.41 -10.14
C ASP A 249 10.31 24.81 -9.49
N ASP A 250 10.04 26.12 -9.49
CA ASP A 250 8.85 26.69 -8.87
C ASP A 250 7.52 26.25 -9.52
N MET A 251 7.57 25.56 -10.66
CA MET A 251 6.39 25.06 -11.35
C MET A 251 5.88 23.73 -10.79
N PHE A 252 6.63 23.07 -9.89
CA PHE A 252 6.29 21.74 -9.39
C PHE A 252 6.29 21.67 -7.87
N ASN A 253 5.56 20.70 -7.35
CA ASN A 253 5.58 20.27 -5.96
C ASN A 253 6.12 18.85 -5.90
N VAL A 254 7.08 18.59 -5.00
CA VAL A 254 7.48 17.24 -4.64
C VAL A 254 6.79 16.88 -3.33
N ILE A 255 6.08 15.77 -3.34
CA ILE A 255 5.23 15.31 -2.24
C ILE A 255 5.78 13.95 -1.81
N THR A 256 6.03 13.78 -0.51
CA THR A 256 6.56 12.53 0.03
C THR A 256 5.66 12.02 1.14
N ARG A 257 5.53 10.71 1.24
CA ARG A 257 4.81 10.02 2.32
C ARG A 257 5.55 8.74 2.71
N PRO A 258 5.63 8.37 4.00
CA PRO A 258 6.08 7.05 4.40
C PRO A 258 5.21 5.98 3.73
N SER A 259 5.86 4.99 3.10
CA SER A 259 5.19 3.82 2.54
C SER A 259 4.92 2.78 3.64
N LEU A 260 4.19 1.72 3.32
CA LEU A 260 4.01 0.57 4.22
C LEU A 260 5.24 -0.33 4.28
N LEU A 261 6.15 -0.19 3.31
CA LEU A 261 7.31 -1.06 3.20
C LEU A 261 8.34 -0.74 4.28
N ASN A 262 8.35 -1.56 5.33
CA ASN A 262 9.30 -1.49 6.42
C ASN A 262 10.52 -2.35 6.09
N VAL A 263 11.69 -1.74 5.94
CA VAL A 263 12.96 -2.44 5.78
C VAL A 263 13.44 -2.89 7.15
N VAL A 264 13.77 -4.18 7.27
CA VAL A 264 14.13 -4.85 8.52
C VAL A 264 15.38 -5.69 8.35
N LEU A 265 16.06 -5.97 9.48
CA LEU A 265 17.17 -6.90 9.56
C LEU A 265 16.71 -8.12 10.34
N ALA A 266 16.53 -9.26 9.68
CA ALA A 266 16.14 -10.51 10.29
C ALA A 266 17.36 -11.32 10.71
N MET A 267 17.33 -11.87 11.91
CA MET A 267 18.41 -12.67 12.51
C MET A 267 18.04 -14.15 12.56
N ASP A 268 19.00 -15.00 12.21
CA ASP A 268 18.84 -16.44 12.35
C ASP A 268 19.00 -16.84 13.84
N MET A 269 17.99 -17.48 14.38
CA MET A 269 17.95 -17.91 15.79
C MET A 269 18.16 -19.42 15.96
N ARG A 270 18.53 -20.14 14.90
CA ARG A 270 18.92 -21.55 14.98
C ARG A 270 20.20 -21.69 15.78
N GLU A 271 20.36 -22.81 16.48
CA GLU A 271 21.58 -23.10 17.25
C GLU A 271 22.84 -23.15 16.36
N ASN A 272 22.68 -23.72 15.14
CA ASN A 272 23.71 -23.78 14.11
C ASN A 272 23.24 -22.92 12.93
N SER A 273 23.96 -21.84 12.63
CA SER A 273 23.67 -20.93 11.55
C SER A 273 24.58 -21.20 10.35
N PRO A 274 24.08 -21.10 9.10
CA PRO A 274 24.80 -21.60 7.92
C PRO A 274 26.08 -20.81 7.58
N THR A 275 26.15 -19.54 7.95
CA THR A 275 27.29 -18.68 7.62
C THR A 275 28.12 -18.26 8.84
N ILE A 276 27.87 -18.89 9.99
CA ILE A 276 28.58 -18.60 11.25
C ILE A 276 29.30 -19.86 11.70
N GLU A 277 30.60 -19.75 11.94
CA GLU A 277 31.38 -20.86 12.47
C GLU A 277 31.08 -21.08 13.96
N GLY A 278 30.77 -22.30 14.34
CA GLY A 278 30.48 -22.70 15.72
C GLY A 278 29.04 -22.40 16.16
N LYS A 279 28.87 -22.09 17.43
CA LYS A 279 27.56 -21.75 18.01
C LYS A 279 27.11 -20.40 17.51
N ASN A 280 25.87 -20.32 17.07
CA ASN A 280 25.27 -19.06 16.58
C ASN A 280 25.15 -18.00 17.70
N PRO A 281 25.87 -16.86 17.62
CA PRO A 281 25.80 -15.80 18.62
C PRO A 281 24.40 -15.19 18.76
N MET A 282 23.60 -15.17 17.68
CA MET A 282 22.25 -14.58 17.69
C MET A 282 21.25 -15.35 18.56
N THR A 283 21.57 -16.57 19.04
CA THR A 283 20.77 -17.27 20.06
C THR A 283 20.81 -16.57 21.41
N ASP A 284 21.85 -15.76 21.68
CA ASP A 284 21.95 -14.94 22.88
C ASP A 284 21.30 -13.57 22.69
N GLN A 285 20.32 -13.24 23.51
CA GLN A 285 19.59 -11.97 23.44
C GLN A 285 20.52 -10.75 23.61
N ARG A 286 21.59 -10.87 24.40
CA ARG A 286 22.56 -9.77 24.60
C ARG A 286 23.27 -9.42 23.29
N VAL A 287 23.57 -10.42 22.45
CA VAL A 287 24.16 -10.20 21.12
C VAL A 287 23.15 -9.49 20.20
N ARG A 288 21.88 -9.91 20.17
CA ARG A 288 20.85 -9.24 19.38
C ARG A 288 20.65 -7.80 19.83
N GLN A 289 20.67 -7.57 21.15
CA GLN A 289 20.61 -6.23 21.73
C GLN A 289 21.84 -5.38 21.36
N ALA A 290 23.03 -5.95 21.36
CA ALA A 290 24.26 -5.26 20.95
C ALA A 290 24.20 -4.83 19.48
N ILE A 291 23.74 -5.73 18.60
CA ILE A 291 23.53 -5.41 17.18
C ILE A 291 22.50 -4.28 17.02
N ALA A 292 21.37 -4.35 17.73
CA ALA A 292 20.33 -3.30 17.70
C ALA A 292 20.87 -1.92 18.13
N GLN A 293 21.70 -1.87 19.19
CA GLN A 293 22.31 -0.64 19.72
C GLN A 293 23.51 -0.14 18.89
N ALA A 294 24.01 -0.92 17.93
CA ALA A 294 25.07 -0.50 17.02
C ALA A 294 24.55 0.05 15.69
N VAL A 295 23.28 -0.19 15.33
CA VAL A 295 22.68 0.26 14.08
C VAL A 295 22.15 1.68 14.20
N ASP A 296 22.85 2.63 13.57
CA ASP A 296 22.48 4.04 13.50
C ASP A 296 21.52 4.30 12.32
N VAL A 297 20.22 4.13 12.56
CA VAL A 297 19.19 4.37 11.52
C VAL A 297 19.06 5.83 11.12
N GLN A 298 19.44 6.77 12.01
CA GLN A 298 19.44 8.20 11.68
C GLN A 298 20.56 8.53 10.70
N ALA A 299 21.74 7.92 10.87
CA ALA A 299 22.83 8.05 9.90
C ALA A 299 22.47 7.40 8.55
N ILE A 300 21.82 6.22 8.55
CA ILE A 300 21.31 5.59 7.32
C ILE A 300 20.35 6.56 6.64
N ASN A 301 19.34 7.08 7.33
CA ASN A 301 18.38 8.02 6.75
C ASN A 301 19.08 9.26 6.18
N LYS A 302 19.92 9.92 6.97
CA LYS A 302 20.55 11.19 6.59
C LYS A 302 21.56 11.04 5.46
N ILE A 303 22.42 10.00 5.51
CA ILE A 303 23.60 9.89 4.63
C ILE A 303 23.28 9.01 3.41
N VAL A 304 22.61 7.87 3.61
CA VAL A 304 22.35 6.91 2.54
C VAL A 304 21.06 7.27 1.81
N MET A 305 20.02 7.67 2.55
CA MET A 305 18.68 7.94 2.01
C MET A 305 18.44 9.42 1.70
N ASN A 306 19.41 10.33 1.93
CA ASN A 306 19.24 11.79 1.75
C ASN A 306 18.01 12.37 2.48
N GLY A 307 17.64 11.82 3.63
CA GLY A 307 16.43 12.18 4.37
C GLY A 307 15.13 11.66 3.77
N LEU A 308 15.19 10.81 2.75
CA LEU A 308 14.03 10.24 2.06
C LEU A 308 13.71 8.82 2.57
N ALA A 309 13.70 8.65 3.88
CA ALA A 309 13.20 7.49 4.60
C ALA A 309 12.67 7.95 5.96
N THR A 310 11.79 7.16 6.58
CA THR A 310 11.32 7.40 7.94
C THR A 310 11.86 6.29 8.84
N PRO A 311 12.71 6.59 9.84
CA PRO A 311 13.16 5.58 10.79
C PRO A 311 11.97 4.81 11.39
N SER A 312 12.07 3.50 11.42
CA SER A 312 11.00 2.63 11.94
C SER A 312 11.26 2.29 13.41
N ASP A 313 10.22 2.42 14.22
CA ASP A 313 10.25 2.08 15.64
C ASP A 313 9.48 0.81 16.00
N GLN A 314 8.65 0.31 15.10
CA GLN A 314 7.91 -0.93 15.27
C GLN A 314 7.79 -1.67 13.91
N PHE A 315 7.23 -2.89 13.94
CA PHE A 315 7.10 -3.70 12.73
C PHE A 315 5.93 -3.27 11.85
N VAL A 316 4.92 -2.63 12.43
CA VAL A 316 3.75 -2.08 11.75
C VAL A 316 3.64 -0.57 11.97
N PRO A 317 3.03 0.19 11.04
CA PRO A 317 2.81 1.61 11.23
C PRO A 317 1.68 1.89 12.23
N ALA A 318 1.63 3.13 12.76
CA ALA A 318 0.66 3.55 13.79
C ALA A 318 -0.82 3.42 13.40
N SER A 319 -1.13 3.31 12.12
CA SER A 319 -2.48 3.10 11.61
C SER A 319 -2.97 1.65 11.67
N HIS A 320 -2.15 0.72 12.16
CA HIS A 320 -2.43 -0.72 12.12
C HIS A 320 -2.73 -1.29 13.50
N ASN A 321 -3.65 -2.26 13.56
CA ASN A 321 -3.82 -3.08 14.74
C ASN A 321 -2.51 -3.79 15.08
N GLY A 322 -2.19 -3.84 16.37
CA GLY A 322 -0.91 -4.35 16.88
C GLY A 322 0.15 -3.28 17.08
N TYR A 323 -0.07 -2.02 16.65
CA TYR A 323 0.82 -0.92 17.02
C TYR A 323 0.61 -0.51 18.49
N VAL A 324 1.70 -0.18 19.19
CA VAL A 324 1.67 0.21 20.61
C VAL A 324 2.21 1.63 20.77
N ASP A 325 1.33 2.62 20.98
CA ASP A 325 1.70 4.05 21.03
C ASP A 325 2.82 4.39 22.03
N SER A 326 2.87 3.66 23.15
CA SER A 326 3.86 3.89 24.20
C SER A 326 5.20 3.18 24.01
N LEU A 327 5.39 2.46 22.89
CA LEU A 327 6.54 1.59 22.66
C LEU A 327 7.40 2.10 21.51
N SER A 328 8.69 2.33 21.76
CA SER A 328 9.68 2.67 20.75
C SER A 328 10.87 1.72 20.83
N PHE A 329 11.21 1.08 19.71
CA PHE A 329 12.38 0.22 19.63
C PHE A 329 13.66 1.02 19.93
N ARG A 330 13.72 2.28 19.50
CA ARG A 330 14.90 3.14 19.70
C ARG A 330 15.06 3.64 21.14
N ASP A 331 13.96 3.76 21.88
CA ASP A 331 14.01 4.07 23.32
C ASP A 331 14.42 2.84 24.15
N MET A 332 13.98 1.64 23.73
CA MET A 332 14.42 0.38 24.36
C MET A 332 15.89 0.07 24.07
N TYR A 333 16.34 0.34 22.85
CA TYR A 333 17.68 0.02 22.35
C TYR A 333 18.32 1.26 21.69
N PRO A 334 18.62 2.31 22.48
CA PRO A 334 19.24 3.52 21.96
C PRO A 334 20.62 3.22 21.38
N LEU A 335 21.02 3.99 20.36
CA LEU A 335 22.35 3.90 19.79
C LEU A 335 23.42 4.11 20.86
N ASP A 336 24.16 3.06 21.19
CA ASP A 336 25.23 3.07 22.19
C ASP A 336 26.26 1.97 21.87
N VAL A 337 27.29 2.36 21.12
CA VAL A 337 28.36 1.45 20.68
C VAL A 337 29.17 0.90 21.85
N GLU A 338 29.38 1.67 22.92
CA GLU A 338 30.17 1.21 24.07
C GLU A 338 29.39 0.19 24.91
N LYS A 339 28.09 0.42 25.10
CA LYS A 339 27.20 -0.57 25.72
C LYS A 339 27.08 -1.83 24.87
N ALA A 340 26.99 -1.69 23.55
CA ALA A 340 26.95 -2.82 22.63
C ALA A 340 28.23 -3.68 22.73
N LYS A 341 29.43 -3.08 22.82
CA LYS A 341 30.68 -3.79 23.06
C LYS A 341 30.68 -4.55 24.41
N ALA A 342 30.18 -3.90 25.46
CA ALA A 342 30.07 -4.52 26.77
C ALA A 342 29.15 -5.75 26.71
N LEU A 343 27.98 -5.66 26.06
CA LEU A 343 27.07 -6.79 25.88
C LEU A 343 27.68 -7.93 25.05
N MET A 344 28.47 -7.61 24.01
CA MET A 344 29.23 -8.61 23.24
C MET A 344 30.23 -9.35 24.13
N ALA A 345 30.97 -8.63 24.97
CA ALA A 345 31.94 -9.22 25.90
C ALA A 345 31.25 -10.07 26.96
N GLU A 346 30.15 -9.63 27.57
CA GLU A 346 29.34 -10.35 28.54
C GLU A 346 28.73 -11.66 27.96
N ALA A 347 28.41 -11.64 26.65
CA ALA A 347 27.92 -12.79 25.92
C ALA A 347 29.05 -13.78 25.51
N GLY A 348 30.32 -13.43 25.74
CA GLY A 348 31.47 -14.24 25.38
C GLY A 348 32.05 -14.01 24.00
N TYR A 349 31.66 -12.90 23.33
CA TYR A 349 32.10 -12.53 21.98
C TYR A 349 32.93 -11.23 21.97
N ALA A 350 33.79 -11.03 22.96
CA ALA A 350 34.68 -9.87 23.04
C ALA A 350 35.59 -9.73 21.80
N ASP A 351 36.01 -10.86 21.21
CA ASP A 351 36.83 -10.90 19.99
C ASP A 351 36.01 -10.77 18.71
N GLY A 352 34.68 -10.64 18.84
CA GLY A 352 33.74 -10.55 17.72
C GLY A 352 33.49 -11.87 17.01
N PHE A 353 32.82 -11.80 15.86
CA PHE A 353 32.57 -12.94 14.96
C PHE A 353 32.28 -12.47 13.55
N THR A 354 32.32 -13.40 12.60
CA THR A 354 31.96 -13.14 11.18
C THR A 354 30.64 -13.79 10.83
N MET A 355 29.80 -13.10 10.06
CA MET A 355 28.57 -13.63 9.49
C MET A 355 28.30 -12.99 8.13
N THR A 356 27.49 -13.64 7.31
CA THR A 356 27.06 -13.08 6.02
C THR A 356 25.78 -12.25 6.20
N LEU A 357 25.76 -11.04 5.61
CA LEU A 357 24.54 -10.27 5.38
C LEU A 357 24.06 -10.49 3.95
N ASP A 358 22.90 -11.11 3.81
CA ASP A 358 22.23 -11.29 2.54
C ASP A 358 21.32 -10.07 2.25
N ALA A 359 21.54 -9.43 1.08
CA ALA A 359 20.82 -8.23 0.68
C ALA A 359 20.57 -8.20 -0.84
N THR A 360 19.64 -7.36 -1.27
CA THR A 360 19.41 -7.07 -2.69
C THR A 360 20.25 -5.87 -3.16
N ASN A 361 20.26 -5.65 -4.50
CA ASN A 361 20.82 -4.43 -5.12
C ASN A 361 19.84 -3.72 -6.05
N ASN A 362 18.58 -4.17 -6.10
CA ASN A 362 17.58 -3.62 -7.00
C ASN A 362 16.12 -3.86 -6.52
N ARG A 363 15.91 -4.00 -5.20
CA ARG A 363 14.59 -4.17 -4.60
C ARG A 363 14.19 -2.97 -3.75
N TYR A 364 15.10 -2.47 -2.93
CA TYR A 364 14.90 -1.35 -2.02
C TYR A 364 15.74 -0.16 -2.46
N VAL A 365 15.32 1.04 -2.07
CA VAL A 365 16.08 2.26 -2.37
C VAL A 365 17.44 2.19 -1.68
N ASN A 366 18.52 2.25 -2.47
CA ASN A 366 19.91 2.24 -1.99
C ASN A 366 20.27 1.00 -1.14
N ASP A 367 19.66 -0.15 -1.39
CA ASP A 367 19.84 -1.38 -0.60
C ASP A 367 21.31 -1.82 -0.45
N ALA A 368 22.10 -1.80 -1.53
CA ALA A 368 23.52 -2.14 -1.46
C ALA A 368 24.32 -1.15 -0.59
N GLN A 369 24.00 0.14 -0.63
CA GLN A 369 24.64 1.16 0.18
C GLN A 369 24.23 1.04 1.67
N ILE A 370 22.99 0.67 1.95
CA ILE A 370 22.53 0.37 3.31
C ILE A 370 23.33 -0.81 3.87
N ALA A 371 23.49 -1.90 3.10
CA ALA A 371 24.28 -3.06 3.52
C ALA A 371 25.76 -2.68 3.83
N GLN A 372 26.37 -1.83 3.01
CA GLN A 372 27.73 -1.31 3.26
C GLN A 372 27.80 -0.46 4.54
N ALA A 373 26.81 0.38 4.80
CA ALA A 373 26.72 1.17 6.01
C ALA A 373 26.60 0.28 7.25
N LEU A 374 25.75 -0.75 7.20
CA LEU A 374 25.58 -1.74 8.27
C LEU A 374 26.89 -2.48 8.57
N ALA A 375 27.64 -2.90 7.54
CA ALA A 375 28.95 -3.53 7.72
C ALA A 375 29.92 -2.61 8.47
N SER A 376 29.95 -1.34 8.12
CA SER A 376 30.78 -0.34 8.79
C SER A 376 30.34 -0.06 10.24
N MET A 377 29.04 -0.13 10.53
CA MET A 377 28.50 0.08 11.88
C MET A 377 28.81 -1.10 12.78
N LEU A 378 28.53 -2.33 12.34
CA LEU A 378 28.69 -3.54 13.13
C LEU A 378 30.18 -3.92 13.36
N ALA A 379 31.08 -3.52 12.46
CA ALA A 379 32.51 -3.65 12.67
C ALA A 379 32.99 -2.93 13.93
N LYS A 380 32.33 -1.85 14.39
CA LYS A 380 32.66 -1.13 15.61
C LYS A 380 32.46 -1.96 16.88
N ILE A 381 31.62 -2.97 16.83
CA ILE A 381 31.33 -3.90 17.94
C ILE A 381 31.96 -5.29 17.73
N GLY A 382 32.90 -5.42 16.78
CA GLY A 382 33.60 -6.67 16.49
C GLY A 382 32.87 -7.62 15.53
N VAL A 383 31.71 -7.24 14.98
CA VAL A 383 30.98 -8.10 14.03
C VAL A 383 31.42 -7.75 12.61
N THR A 384 32.02 -8.74 11.92
CA THR A 384 32.40 -8.62 10.51
C THR A 384 31.26 -9.14 9.64
N LEU A 385 30.69 -8.27 8.79
CA LEU A 385 29.70 -8.65 7.79
C LEU A 385 30.36 -8.94 6.44
N GLU A 386 30.25 -10.18 5.97
CA GLU A 386 30.48 -10.55 4.58
C GLU A 386 29.23 -10.23 3.78
N LEU A 387 29.33 -9.31 2.81
CA LEU A 387 28.16 -8.84 2.07
C LEU A 387 27.87 -9.76 0.87
N ASN A 388 26.75 -10.46 0.89
CA ASN A 388 26.22 -11.23 -0.21
C ASN A 388 25.08 -10.44 -0.88
N ILE A 389 25.43 -9.57 -1.82
CA ILE A 389 24.51 -8.67 -2.50
C ILE A 389 24.14 -9.21 -3.87
N MET A 390 22.85 -9.43 -4.13
CA MET A 390 22.37 -10.06 -5.36
C MET A 390 21.10 -9.40 -5.91
N PRO A 391 20.78 -9.59 -7.22
CA PRO A 391 19.49 -9.16 -7.78
C PRO A 391 18.30 -9.82 -7.08
N LYS A 392 17.18 -9.11 -6.97
CA LYS A 392 15.94 -9.62 -6.32
C LYS A 392 15.44 -10.94 -6.91
N SER A 393 15.66 -11.16 -8.21
CA SER A 393 15.28 -12.42 -8.89
C SER A 393 15.98 -13.65 -8.31
N ASN A 394 17.19 -13.50 -7.81
CA ASN A 394 17.96 -14.58 -7.17
C ASN A 394 17.72 -14.63 -5.67
N PHE A 395 17.55 -13.45 -5.04
CA PHE A 395 17.44 -13.27 -3.61
C PHE A 395 16.30 -14.06 -2.99
N TRP A 396 15.08 -13.97 -3.54
CA TRP A 396 13.92 -14.64 -2.99
C TRP A 396 14.03 -16.17 -3.03
N GLY A 397 14.65 -16.72 -4.07
CA GLY A 397 14.96 -18.14 -4.13
C GLY A 397 16.02 -18.56 -3.11
N TYR A 398 17.04 -17.71 -2.91
CA TYR A 398 18.16 -17.96 -2.01
C TYR A 398 17.75 -17.96 -0.53
N ILE A 399 16.92 -16.98 -0.10
CA ILE A 399 16.45 -16.88 1.31
C ILE A 399 15.13 -17.61 1.56
N ARG A 400 14.64 -18.37 0.57
CA ARG A 400 13.36 -19.08 0.67
C ARG A 400 13.40 -20.11 1.81
N VAL A 401 12.36 -20.16 2.63
CA VAL A 401 12.17 -21.22 3.62
C VAL A 401 11.83 -22.54 2.91
N PRO A 402 12.47 -23.66 3.24
CA PRO A 402 13.50 -23.88 4.26
C PRO A 402 14.94 -23.92 3.69
N THR A 403 15.38 -22.97 2.91
CA THR A 403 16.68 -23.00 2.21
C THR A 403 17.88 -23.00 3.15
N GLU A 404 17.71 -22.51 4.39
CA GLU A 404 18.75 -22.53 5.43
C GLU A 404 20.11 -21.89 5.04
N ASN A 405 20.10 -20.98 4.03
CA ASN A 405 21.34 -20.41 3.48
C ASN A 405 21.80 -19.12 4.17
N SER A 406 20.96 -18.50 5.00
CA SER A 406 21.16 -17.15 5.51
C SER A 406 21.23 -17.09 7.02
N SER A 407 22.14 -16.26 7.56
CA SER A 407 22.28 -15.97 8.98
C SER A 407 21.76 -14.60 9.37
N PHE A 408 21.91 -13.61 8.45
CA PHE A 408 21.47 -12.25 8.66
C PHE A 408 20.91 -11.71 7.34
N ILE A 409 19.70 -11.18 7.35
CA ILE A 409 18.95 -10.87 6.12
C ILE A 409 18.44 -9.44 6.20
N MET A 410 18.74 -8.61 5.19
CA MET A 410 18.05 -7.35 4.98
C MET A 410 16.90 -7.56 3.99
N SER A 411 15.69 -7.40 4.47
CA SER A 411 14.47 -7.52 3.66
C SER A 411 13.43 -6.49 4.07
N GLY A 412 12.32 -6.42 3.38
CA GLY A 412 11.21 -5.54 3.73
C GLY A 412 9.89 -6.30 3.73
N TRP A 413 8.95 -5.78 4.50
CA TRP A 413 7.59 -6.27 4.58
C TRP A 413 6.61 -5.11 4.61
N ASP A 414 5.47 -5.28 3.96
CA ASP A 414 4.34 -4.37 4.01
C ASP A 414 3.09 -5.09 4.54
N VAL A 415 2.17 -4.35 5.11
CA VAL A 415 0.94 -4.88 5.72
C VAL A 415 -0.26 -4.08 5.20
N PRO A 416 -0.74 -4.35 3.98
CA PRO A 416 -1.80 -3.53 3.36
C PRO A 416 -3.17 -3.69 4.02
N ALA A 417 -3.41 -4.77 4.77
CA ALA A 417 -4.69 -5.06 5.41
C ALA A 417 -4.96 -4.27 6.70
N GLY A 418 -4.04 -3.37 7.12
CA GLY A 418 -4.23 -2.58 8.34
C GLY A 418 -4.17 -3.35 9.66
N ASP A 419 -3.62 -4.58 9.65
CA ASP A 419 -3.62 -5.51 10.79
C ASP A 419 -2.35 -6.35 10.81
N ALA A 420 -1.65 -6.42 11.95
CA ALA A 420 -0.39 -7.12 12.12
C ALA A 420 -0.52 -8.66 12.05
N GLY A 421 -1.70 -9.22 12.26
CA GLY A 421 -1.90 -10.65 12.47
C GLY A 421 -1.40 -11.52 11.33
N SER A 422 -1.66 -11.13 10.07
CA SER A 422 -1.16 -11.87 8.90
C SER A 422 0.37 -11.88 8.82
N MET A 423 1.00 -10.74 9.10
CA MET A 423 2.46 -10.62 9.16
C MET A 423 3.04 -11.44 10.32
N TYR A 424 2.44 -11.36 11.51
CA TYR A 424 2.92 -12.08 12.68
C TYR A 424 2.78 -13.59 12.49
N GLY A 425 1.65 -14.04 11.94
CA GLY A 425 1.46 -15.44 11.59
C GLY A 425 2.48 -15.97 10.57
N ALA A 426 2.84 -15.16 9.58
CA ALA A 426 3.77 -15.56 8.53
C ALA A 426 5.25 -15.51 8.96
N LEU A 427 5.67 -14.45 9.68
CA LEU A 427 7.08 -14.16 9.99
C LEU A 427 7.53 -14.68 11.35
N PHE A 428 6.64 -14.73 12.36
CA PHE A 428 7.04 -14.92 13.76
C PHE A 428 6.39 -16.12 14.43
N TYR A 429 5.37 -16.74 13.83
CA TYR A 429 4.82 -17.99 14.34
C TYR A 429 5.85 -19.13 14.21
N THR A 430 5.95 -20.01 15.20
CA THR A 430 6.87 -21.14 15.20
C THR A 430 6.62 -22.05 14.00
N ARG A 431 7.66 -22.32 13.23
CA ARG A 431 7.58 -23.16 12.02
C ARG A 431 7.18 -24.60 12.35
N GLY A 432 6.29 -25.17 11.54
CA GLY A 432 5.88 -26.57 11.63
C GLY A 432 4.94 -26.90 12.79
N VAL A 433 4.49 -25.92 13.57
CA VAL A 433 3.52 -26.11 14.66
C VAL A 433 2.09 -26.06 14.13
N LYS A 434 1.81 -25.16 13.17
CA LYS A 434 0.48 -24.96 12.60
C LYS A 434 0.57 -24.74 11.09
N ASP A 435 -0.26 -25.45 10.33
CA ASP A 435 -0.29 -25.31 8.87
C ASP A 435 -0.68 -23.89 8.44
N GLY A 436 0.03 -23.36 7.44
CA GLY A 436 -0.18 -22.00 6.93
C GLY A 436 0.49 -20.89 7.76
N TYR A 437 1.18 -21.24 8.87
CA TYR A 437 1.89 -20.30 9.73
C TYR A 437 3.41 -20.51 9.67
N GLY A 438 4.19 -19.47 9.99
CA GLY A 438 5.65 -19.51 10.00
C GLY A 438 6.30 -19.74 8.63
N GLN A 439 5.54 -19.62 7.54
CA GLN A 439 5.98 -19.97 6.18
C GLN A 439 7.09 -19.08 5.63
N VAL A 440 7.26 -17.87 6.18
CA VAL A 440 8.34 -16.94 5.87
C VAL A 440 9.16 -16.55 7.10
N ASN A 441 9.05 -17.32 8.19
CA ASN A 441 9.89 -17.20 9.38
C ASN A 441 11.32 -17.69 9.06
N ARG A 442 12.09 -16.86 8.38
CA ARG A 442 13.44 -17.19 7.89
C ARG A 442 14.47 -17.27 9.01
N GLY A 443 14.26 -16.51 10.07
CA GLY A 443 15.13 -16.53 11.25
C GLY A 443 14.88 -17.69 12.19
N SER A 444 13.92 -18.56 11.91
CA SER A 444 13.52 -19.68 12.80
C SER A 444 13.24 -19.24 14.23
N TYR A 445 12.67 -18.05 14.41
CA TYR A 445 12.18 -17.57 15.69
C TYR A 445 11.11 -18.52 16.24
N SER A 446 11.12 -18.77 17.53
CA SER A 446 10.14 -19.61 18.20
C SER A 446 9.89 -19.10 19.62
N ASN A 447 8.64 -18.76 19.88
CA ASN A 447 8.19 -18.37 21.22
C ASN A 447 6.73 -18.84 21.39
N PRO A 448 6.46 -19.83 22.29
CA PRO A 448 5.11 -20.35 22.50
C PRO A 448 4.09 -19.31 22.99
N GLU A 449 4.52 -18.27 23.70
CA GLU A 449 3.64 -17.19 24.14
C GLU A 449 3.21 -16.32 22.94
N MET A 450 4.14 -16.05 22.02
CA MET A 450 3.86 -15.38 20.75
C MET A 450 2.85 -16.18 19.92
N ASP A 451 3.07 -17.48 19.75
CA ASP A 451 2.16 -18.37 19.02
C ASP A 451 0.76 -18.34 19.63
N ALA A 452 0.67 -18.41 20.97
CA ALA A 452 -0.62 -18.37 21.67
C ALA A 452 -1.36 -17.03 21.52
N LEU A 453 -0.64 -15.91 21.45
CA LEU A 453 -1.26 -14.58 21.22
C LEU A 453 -1.78 -14.45 19.79
N ILE A 454 -1.04 -14.95 18.80
CA ILE A 454 -1.51 -15.00 17.41
C ILE A 454 -2.76 -15.89 17.31
N ASP A 455 -2.77 -17.07 17.95
CA ASP A 455 -3.93 -17.95 17.94
C ASP A 455 -5.16 -17.32 18.58
N LYS A 456 -5.01 -16.55 19.68
CA LYS A 456 -6.10 -15.80 20.30
C LYS A 456 -6.60 -14.68 19.39
N ALA A 457 -5.69 -13.93 18.77
CA ALA A 457 -6.03 -12.88 17.82
C ALA A 457 -6.83 -13.43 16.62
N ASP A 458 -6.52 -14.65 16.18
CA ASP A 458 -7.21 -15.31 15.07
C ASP A 458 -8.54 -15.98 15.46
N ALA A 459 -8.77 -16.17 16.76
CA ALA A 459 -9.96 -16.85 17.29
C ALA A 459 -11.02 -15.87 17.81
N THR A 460 -10.73 -14.58 17.93
CA THR A 460 -11.71 -13.58 18.41
C THR A 460 -12.45 -12.91 17.25
N PRO A 461 -13.77 -12.72 17.33
CA PRO A 461 -14.54 -11.90 16.39
C PRO A 461 -14.44 -10.40 16.70
N SER A 462 -13.93 -10.00 17.87
CA SER A 462 -13.81 -8.62 18.32
C SER A 462 -12.52 -7.99 17.80
N ILE A 463 -12.61 -6.90 17.05
CA ILE A 463 -11.44 -6.17 16.54
C ILE A 463 -10.61 -5.56 17.68
N ASP A 464 -11.26 -5.07 18.73
CA ASP A 464 -10.57 -4.46 19.89
C ASP A 464 -9.80 -5.51 20.71
N GLU A 465 -10.39 -6.71 20.94
CA GLU A 465 -9.69 -7.80 21.61
C GLU A 465 -8.54 -8.31 20.76
N ARG A 466 -8.74 -8.43 19.43
CA ARG A 466 -7.70 -8.80 18.47
C ARG A 466 -6.53 -7.83 18.52
N ASP A 467 -6.81 -6.53 18.48
CA ASP A 467 -5.78 -5.49 18.59
C ASP A 467 -4.99 -5.63 19.91
N GLY A 468 -5.66 -5.87 21.03
CA GLY A 468 -5.02 -6.12 22.33
C GLY A 468 -4.04 -7.30 22.31
N TYR A 469 -4.44 -8.44 21.71
CA TYR A 469 -3.53 -9.59 21.58
C TYR A 469 -2.36 -9.30 20.63
N LEU A 470 -2.57 -8.58 19.53
CA LEU A 470 -1.51 -8.19 18.61
C LEU A 470 -0.55 -7.17 19.25
N GLN A 471 -1.03 -6.26 20.08
CA GLN A 471 -0.19 -5.33 20.85
C GLN A 471 0.68 -6.08 21.87
N ASP A 472 0.13 -7.09 22.55
CA ASP A 472 0.92 -7.92 23.46
C ASP A 472 1.97 -8.75 22.70
N ALA A 473 1.64 -9.26 21.51
CA ALA A 473 2.60 -9.90 20.61
C ALA A 473 3.72 -8.94 20.18
N THR A 474 3.39 -7.68 19.87
CA THR A 474 4.37 -6.64 19.54
C THR A 474 5.37 -6.42 20.68
N LYS A 475 4.89 -6.36 21.93
CA LYS A 475 5.76 -6.20 23.11
C LYS A 475 6.77 -7.35 23.24
N ILE A 476 6.34 -8.59 22.98
CA ILE A 476 7.22 -9.76 22.96
C ILE A 476 8.26 -9.64 21.85
N LEU A 477 7.85 -9.32 20.62
CA LEU A 477 8.77 -9.17 19.50
C LEU A 477 9.82 -8.09 19.74
N MET A 478 9.40 -6.96 20.30
CA MET A 478 10.30 -5.87 20.65
C MET A 478 11.31 -6.27 21.72
N ALA A 479 10.88 -7.09 22.71
CA ALA A 479 11.77 -7.59 23.77
C ALA A 479 12.72 -8.68 23.25
N ASP A 480 12.24 -9.62 22.43
CA ASP A 480 13.03 -10.76 21.93
C ASP A 480 14.01 -10.39 20.81
N ILE A 481 13.75 -9.32 20.08
CA ILE A 481 14.56 -8.81 18.96
C ILE A 481 14.84 -9.89 17.89
N PRO A 482 13.84 -10.58 17.33
CA PRO A 482 14.08 -11.50 16.22
C PRO A 482 14.44 -10.76 14.93
N MET A 483 14.01 -9.49 14.82
CA MET A 483 14.32 -8.56 13.74
C MET A 483 14.60 -7.16 14.31
N ILE A 484 15.32 -6.36 13.55
CA ILE A 484 15.57 -4.94 13.86
C ILE A 484 14.81 -4.11 12.81
N PRO A 485 13.83 -3.29 13.19
CA PRO A 485 13.21 -2.35 12.26
C PRO A 485 14.22 -1.24 11.90
N VAL A 486 14.36 -0.93 10.61
CA VAL A 486 15.31 0.07 10.13
C VAL A 486 14.59 1.34 9.69
N HIS A 487 13.80 1.26 8.63
CA HIS A 487 13.04 2.41 8.15
C HIS A 487 11.87 2.00 7.25
N TYR A 488 10.88 2.88 7.18
CA TYR A 488 9.91 2.89 6.10
C TYR A 488 10.49 3.64 4.90
N GLU A 489 10.35 3.07 3.71
CA GLU A 489 10.65 3.80 2.47
C GLU A 489 9.72 5.01 2.32
N GLN A 490 10.11 5.96 1.47
CA GLN A 490 9.24 7.07 1.09
C GLN A 490 8.69 6.83 -0.32
N ASP A 491 7.39 6.98 -0.46
CA ASP A 491 6.77 7.16 -1.76
C ASP A 491 6.93 8.62 -2.17
N ILE A 492 7.48 8.84 -3.34
CA ILE A 492 7.84 10.18 -3.82
C ILE A 492 7.04 10.48 -5.08
N TYR A 493 6.18 11.48 -4.99
CA TYR A 493 5.38 11.98 -6.09
C TYR A 493 5.88 13.36 -6.50
N ALA A 494 5.59 13.74 -7.75
CA ALA A 494 5.72 15.13 -8.16
C ALA A 494 4.50 15.54 -8.98
N ALA A 495 4.03 16.76 -8.75
CA ALA A 495 2.87 17.31 -9.42
C ALA A 495 3.15 18.74 -9.91
N ARG A 496 2.57 19.13 -11.05
CA ARG A 496 2.54 20.52 -11.49
C ARG A 496 1.79 21.38 -10.46
N LYS A 497 2.25 22.60 -10.21
CA LYS A 497 1.49 23.59 -9.42
C LYS A 497 0.11 23.79 -10.02
N GLY A 498 -0.89 23.93 -9.16
CA GLY A 498 -2.31 23.94 -9.55
C GLY A 498 -2.97 22.56 -9.55
N VAL A 499 -2.18 21.46 -9.43
CA VAL A 499 -2.74 20.13 -9.17
C VAL A 499 -2.52 19.79 -7.70
N THR A 500 -3.61 19.51 -6.98
CA THR A 500 -3.58 19.00 -5.62
C THR A 500 -3.64 17.48 -5.64
N LEU A 501 -2.77 16.86 -4.86
CA LEU A 501 -2.65 15.41 -4.70
C LEU A 501 -2.42 15.12 -3.22
N GLU A 502 -3.25 14.27 -2.63
CA GLU A 502 -2.97 13.67 -1.33
C GLU A 502 -2.42 12.26 -1.53
N PRO A 503 -1.15 12.04 -1.17
CA PRO A 503 -0.55 10.71 -1.32
C PRO A 503 -1.22 9.71 -0.41
N ARG A 504 -1.56 8.55 -0.95
CA ARG A 504 -2.13 7.41 -0.22
C ARG A 504 -1.01 6.46 0.23
N VAL A 505 -1.20 5.81 1.37
CA VAL A 505 -0.22 4.83 1.92
C VAL A 505 -0.14 3.57 1.05
N ASP A 506 -1.22 3.25 0.32
CA ASP A 506 -1.28 2.13 -0.63
C ASP A 506 -0.67 2.45 -2.01
N LYS A 507 -0.08 3.62 -2.19
CA LYS A 507 0.51 4.14 -3.45
C LYS A 507 -0.50 4.41 -4.56
N PHE A 508 -1.79 4.30 -4.31
CA PHE A 508 -2.78 4.55 -5.35
C PHE A 508 -2.85 6.04 -5.69
N LEU A 509 -2.68 6.35 -6.96
CA LEU A 509 -2.99 7.68 -7.51
C LEU A 509 -4.47 7.70 -7.87
N TRP A 510 -5.30 8.22 -6.97
CA TRP A 510 -6.75 8.22 -7.13
C TRP A 510 -7.25 9.61 -7.54
N ALA A 511 -7.57 9.77 -8.82
CA ALA A 511 -7.94 11.05 -9.41
C ALA A 511 -9.23 11.66 -8.82
N TYR A 512 -10.07 10.85 -8.16
CA TYR A 512 -11.27 11.32 -7.47
C TYR A 512 -10.95 12.28 -6.30
N ASP A 513 -9.81 12.08 -5.63
CA ASP A 513 -9.34 12.95 -4.54
C ASP A 513 -8.51 14.14 -5.03
N MET A 514 -8.21 14.20 -6.34
CA MET A 514 -7.43 15.29 -6.92
C MET A 514 -8.30 16.51 -7.26
N ASP A 515 -7.64 17.66 -7.33
CA ASP A 515 -8.20 18.88 -7.92
C ASP A 515 -7.16 19.50 -8.86
N ALA A 516 -7.60 20.24 -9.87
CA ALA A 516 -6.75 20.99 -10.78
C ALA A 516 -7.34 22.39 -11.00
N GLU A 517 -6.45 23.41 -11.13
CA GLU A 517 -6.84 24.78 -11.46
C GLU A 517 -7.05 24.95 -12.97
#